data_433a327150f4bb784f6fede60973f629
#
_entry.id   433a327150f4bb784f6fede60973f629
#
_cell.length_a   1.000
_cell.length_b   1.000
_cell.length_c   1.000
_cell.angle_alpha   90.00
_cell.angle_beta   90.00
_cell.angle_gamma   90.00
#
_symmetry.space_group_name_H-M   'P 1'
#
loop_
_entity.id
_entity.type
_entity.pdbx_description
1 polymer ?
#
loop_
_entity_poly.entity_id
_entity_poly.type
_entity_poly.pdbx_seq_one_letter_code
_entity_poly.pdbx_strand_id
1 'polypeptide(L)'
;MNIICFGDSITRGYDVREGLGWVELCSAALPAYHMENHGIDGLSVQGLINYLESWCIDKSYEENRYICIMCGTNDILQNRDSDYVYNKLIKAATIAGEKGHVILGLETQIDSEMDGLNHVVVDVNRRLQDYALKHGLQTIDFYTVLHEADQIGQIVFAGEVHPNERGYRLMAYKALETFTRL
;
A
#
# COMPACT_ATOMS: atom_id res chain seq x y z
N MET A 1 6.45 -16.47 9.57
CA MET A 1 6.34 -15.67 8.35
C MET A 1 6.58 -14.22 8.71
N ASN A 2 7.34 -13.49 7.90
CA ASN A 2 7.67 -12.08 8.12
C ASN A 2 6.98 -11.25 7.03
N ILE A 3 6.12 -10.31 7.41
CA ILE A 3 5.44 -9.39 6.50
C ILE A 3 5.92 -7.98 6.81
N ILE A 4 6.50 -7.30 5.85
CA ILE A 4 7.07 -5.97 6.00
C ILE A 4 6.33 -5.03 5.06
N CYS A 5 5.66 -4.02 5.61
CA CYS A 5 4.80 -3.10 4.87
C CYS A 5 5.50 -1.76 4.70
N PHE A 6 5.88 -1.43 3.46
CA PHE A 6 6.46 -0.13 3.09
C PHE A 6 5.41 0.75 2.43
N GLY A 7 5.41 2.01 2.76
CA GLY A 7 4.51 2.98 2.15
C GLY A 7 4.55 4.35 2.81
N ASP A 8 3.56 5.13 2.51
CA ASP A 8 3.39 6.50 3.02
C ASP A 8 2.56 6.57 4.32
N SER A 9 1.90 7.71 4.55
CA SER A 9 1.04 7.94 5.71
C SER A 9 -0.12 6.96 5.82
N ILE A 10 -0.65 6.46 4.70
CA ILE A 10 -1.75 5.49 4.70
C ILE A 10 -1.26 4.13 5.21
N THR A 11 -0.05 3.73 4.85
CA THR A 11 0.57 2.52 5.42
C THR A 11 0.88 2.72 6.90
N ARG A 12 1.35 3.91 7.31
CA ARG A 12 1.63 4.23 8.70
C ARG A 12 0.38 4.20 9.59
N GLY A 13 -0.80 4.44 9.05
CA GLY A 13 -2.03 4.56 9.84
C GLY A 13 -2.25 5.98 10.37
N TYR A 14 -2.01 7.00 9.52
CA TYR A 14 -2.21 8.40 9.87
C TYR A 14 -3.71 8.71 10.12
N ASP A 15 -4.00 9.73 10.95
CA ASP A 15 -5.35 10.19 11.34
C ASP A 15 -6.19 9.20 12.16
N VAL A 16 -5.61 8.11 12.67
CA VAL A 16 -6.28 7.22 13.63
C VAL A 16 -5.44 7.02 14.89
N ARG A 17 -6.06 6.51 15.94
CA ARG A 17 -5.35 6.16 17.15
C ARG A 17 -4.33 5.06 16.88
N GLU A 18 -3.24 5.09 17.62
CA GLU A 18 -2.22 4.03 17.59
C GLU A 18 -2.85 2.64 17.72
N GLY A 19 -2.40 1.71 16.89
CA GLY A 19 -2.93 0.35 16.83
C GLY A 19 -4.18 0.18 15.93
N LEU A 20 -4.70 1.24 15.32
CA LEU A 20 -5.88 1.18 14.46
C LEU A 20 -5.57 1.40 12.96
N GLY A 21 -4.31 1.52 12.58
CA GLY A 21 -3.88 1.41 11.19
C GLY A 21 -4.07 -0.01 10.65
N TRP A 22 -4.16 -0.16 9.34
CA TRP A 22 -4.42 -1.47 8.73
C TRP A 22 -3.33 -2.50 9.01
N VAL A 23 -2.06 -2.09 9.09
CA VAL A 23 -0.93 -2.99 9.39
C VAL A 23 -1.04 -3.53 10.81
N GLU A 24 -1.30 -2.66 11.78
CA GLU A 24 -1.44 -3.00 13.19
C GLU A 24 -2.65 -3.91 13.43
N LEU A 25 -3.77 -3.62 12.74
CA LEU A 25 -4.97 -4.47 12.78
C LEU A 25 -4.69 -5.88 12.21
N CYS A 26 -3.93 -5.97 11.11
CA CYS A 26 -3.49 -7.26 10.57
C CYS A 26 -2.55 -7.99 11.53
N SER A 27 -1.58 -7.27 12.13
CA SER A 27 -0.66 -7.85 13.12
C SER A 27 -1.40 -8.44 14.32
N ALA A 28 -2.41 -7.72 14.83
CA ALA A 28 -3.25 -8.20 15.92
C ALA A 28 -4.08 -9.46 15.54
N ALA A 29 -4.53 -9.54 14.28
CA ALA A 29 -5.31 -10.68 13.77
C ALA A 29 -4.44 -11.90 13.44
N LEU A 30 -3.15 -11.73 13.16
CA LEU A 30 -2.21 -12.78 12.77
C LEU A 30 -1.02 -12.87 13.75
N PRO A 31 -1.24 -13.21 15.02
CA PRO A 31 -0.19 -13.17 16.06
C PRO A 31 0.95 -14.18 15.82
N ALA A 32 0.76 -15.16 14.93
CA ALA A 32 1.82 -16.09 14.52
C ALA A 32 2.76 -15.50 13.46
N TYR A 33 2.44 -14.34 12.89
CA TYR A 33 3.24 -13.66 11.88
C TYR A 33 3.97 -12.48 12.51
N HIS A 34 5.21 -12.29 12.14
CA HIS A 34 5.93 -11.07 12.47
C HIS A 34 5.61 -10.02 11.41
N MET A 35 4.99 -8.91 11.81
CA MET A 35 4.64 -7.81 10.91
C MET A 35 5.38 -6.54 11.31
N GLU A 36 5.95 -5.86 10.31
CA GLU A 36 6.64 -4.58 10.48
C GLU A 36 5.94 -3.50 9.66
N ASN A 37 5.66 -2.35 10.29
CA ASN A 37 5.12 -1.17 9.63
C ASN A 37 6.23 -0.17 9.34
N HIS A 38 6.59 0.00 8.08
CA HIS A 38 7.58 0.95 7.57
C HIS A 38 6.91 2.11 6.80
N GLY A 39 5.71 2.48 7.18
CA GLY A 39 5.00 3.65 6.66
C GLY A 39 5.63 4.96 7.15
N ILE A 40 5.80 5.93 6.25
CA ILE A 40 6.40 7.23 6.54
C ILE A 40 5.51 8.34 5.98
N ASP A 41 5.11 9.29 6.82
CA ASP A 41 4.26 10.41 6.40
C ASP A 41 4.91 11.21 5.28
N GLY A 42 4.12 11.50 4.24
CA GLY A 42 4.57 12.30 3.11
C GLY A 42 5.59 11.59 2.19
N LEU A 43 5.81 10.29 2.35
CA LEU A 43 6.80 9.56 1.55
C LEU A 43 6.41 9.59 0.07
N SER A 44 7.31 10.04 -0.79
CA SER A 44 7.20 9.93 -2.24
C SER A 44 7.70 8.57 -2.74
N VAL A 45 7.31 8.18 -3.96
CA VAL A 45 7.82 6.95 -4.59
C VAL A 45 9.34 6.96 -4.78
N GLN A 46 9.96 8.14 -4.97
CA GLN A 46 11.42 8.23 -4.98
C GLN A 46 12.02 8.07 -3.58
N GLY A 47 11.38 8.63 -2.57
CA GLY A 47 11.76 8.43 -1.16
C GLY A 47 11.69 6.96 -0.76
N LEU A 48 10.63 6.25 -1.19
CA LEU A 48 10.47 4.83 -1.00
C LEU A 48 11.63 4.02 -1.61
N ILE A 49 12.03 4.33 -2.85
CA ILE A 49 13.18 3.68 -3.50
C ILE A 49 14.45 3.85 -2.64
N ASN A 50 14.76 5.09 -2.25
CA ASN A 50 15.94 5.38 -1.44
C ASN A 50 15.90 4.64 -0.09
N TYR A 51 14.71 4.56 0.51
CA TYR A 51 14.51 3.81 1.76
C TYR A 51 14.72 2.32 1.57
N LEU A 52 14.15 1.72 0.53
CA LEU A 52 14.35 0.31 0.21
C LEU A 52 15.81 -0.02 -0.12
N GLU A 53 16.50 0.81 -0.91
CA GLU A 53 17.92 0.64 -1.19
C GLU A 53 18.75 0.61 0.11
N SER A 54 18.47 1.52 1.05
CA SER A 54 19.11 1.53 2.37
C SER A 54 18.73 0.32 3.22
N TRP A 55 17.44 -0.03 3.25
CA TRP A 55 16.93 -1.16 4.04
C TRP A 55 17.47 -2.50 3.53
N CYS A 56 17.73 -2.62 2.23
CA CYS A 56 18.25 -3.84 1.60
C CYS A 56 19.75 -4.10 1.87
N ILE A 57 20.49 -3.08 2.39
CA ILE A 57 21.90 -3.27 2.72
C ILE A 57 22.02 -4.40 3.77
N ASP A 58 22.98 -5.29 3.55
CA ASP A 58 23.27 -6.43 4.43
C ASP A 58 22.13 -7.45 4.64
N LYS A 59 21.06 -7.38 3.84
CA LYS A 59 19.97 -8.36 3.84
C LYS A 59 20.13 -9.36 2.69
N SER A 60 19.97 -10.64 3.02
CA SER A 60 19.81 -11.72 2.03
C SER A 60 18.34 -11.92 1.67
N TYR A 61 18.08 -12.61 0.57
CA TYR A 61 16.75 -13.12 0.26
C TYR A 61 16.30 -14.14 1.33
N GLU A 62 15.05 -14.05 1.74
CA GLU A 62 14.42 -15.02 2.65
C GLU A 62 13.07 -15.46 2.08
N GLU A 63 12.89 -16.78 1.95
CA GLU A 63 11.69 -17.42 1.40
C GLU A 63 10.42 -17.14 2.22
N ASN A 64 10.54 -16.89 3.50
CA ASN A 64 9.43 -16.59 4.40
C ASN A 64 9.23 -15.09 4.64
N ARG A 65 9.89 -14.24 3.85
CA ARG A 65 9.73 -12.78 3.89
C ARG A 65 8.83 -12.31 2.75
N TYR A 66 7.79 -11.57 3.13
CA TYR A 66 6.86 -10.90 2.22
C TYR A 66 6.98 -9.39 2.40
N ILE A 67 7.10 -8.67 1.31
CA ILE A 67 7.30 -7.22 1.30
C ILE A 67 6.10 -6.60 0.58
N CYS A 68 5.21 -5.98 1.35
CA CYS A 68 4.07 -5.25 0.83
C CYS A 68 4.45 -3.79 0.55
N ILE A 69 4.16 -3.31 -0.65
CA ILE A 69 4.47 -1.94 -1.08
C ILE A 69 3.18 -1.25 -1.50
N MET A 70 2.88 -0.09 -0.87
CA MET A 70 1.80 0.80 -1.24
C MET A 70 2.26 2.25 -1.03
N CYS A 71 2.47 2.99 -2.11
CA CYS A 71 2.98 4.37 -2.09
C CYS A 71 2.73 5.05 -3.43
N GLY A 72 2.38 6.33 -3.41
CA GLY A 72 2.16 7.09 -4.65
C GLY A 72 1.20 8.24 -4.48
N THR A 73 0.34 8.20 -3.48
CA THR A 73 -0.64 9.25 -3.21
C THR A 73 0.02 10.63 -3.14
N ASN A 74 1.14 10.78 -2.43
CA ASN A 74 1.84 12.07 -2.32
C ASN A 74 2.39 12.59 -3.66
N ASP A 75 2.83 11.71 -4.52
CA ASP A 75 3.32 12.07 -5.86
C ASP A 75 2.15 12.53 -6.74
N ILE A 76 1.01 11.83 -6.69
CA ILE A 76 -0.21 12.19 -7.42
C ILE A 76 -0.73 13.56 -6.95
N LEU A 77 -0.77 13.82 -5.63
CA LEU A 77 -1.12 15.11 -5.06
C LEU A 77 -0.19 16.24 -5.50
N GLN A 78 1.07 15.93 -5.84
CA GLN A 78 2.04 16.84 -6.42
C GLN A 78 1.97 16.91 -7.96
N ASN A 79 0.87 16.43 -8.58
CA ASN A 79 0.65 16.41 -10.01
C ASN A 79 1.67 15.60 -10.83
N ARG A 80 2.24 14.53 -10.24
CA ARG A 80 2.98 13.55 -10.99
C ARG A 80 2.01 12.68 -11.80
N ASP A 81 2.38 12.38 -13.03
CA ASP A 81 1.58 11.51 -13.90
C ASP A 81 1.68 10.03 -13.53
N SER A 82 0.80 9.24 -14.10
CA SER A 82 0.76 7.79 -13.86
C SER A 82 2.02 7.07 -14.36
N ASP A 83 2.68 7.56 -15.39
CA ASP A 83 3.94 6.98 -15.90
C ASP A 83 5.05 7.11 -14.87
N TYR A 84 5.18 8.28 -14.27
CA TYR A 84 6.17 8.52 -13.23
C TYR A 84 5.94 7.61 -12.03
N VAL A 85 4.73 7.60 -11.47
CA VAL A 85 4.39 6.83 -10.26
C VAL A 85 4.56 5.33 -10.51
N TYR A 86 3.96 4.81 -11.59
CA TYR A 86 4.06 3.41 -11.95
C TYR A 86 5.51 2.94 -12.13
N ASN A 87 6.30 3.64 -12.94
CA ASN A 87 7.68 3.22 -13.21
C ASN A 87 8.55 3.19 -11.93
N LYS A 88 8.32 4.13 -11.00
CA LYS A 88 9.00 4.15 -9.70
C LYS A 88 8.55 3.01 -8.81
N LEU A 89 7.25 2.69 -8.77
CA LEU A 89 6.74 1.55 -8.00
C LEU A 89 7.29 0.21 -8.53
N ILE A 90 7.40 0.04 -9.85
CA ILE A 90 8.02 -1.17 -10.42
C ILE A 90 9.50 -1.25 -10.05
N LYS A 91 10.23 -0.12 -10.05
CA LYS A 91 11.62 -0.10 -9.56
C LYS A 91 11.69 -0.50 -8.08
N ALA A 92 10.81 0.04 -7.24
CA ALA A 92 10.74 -0.31 -5.83
C ALA A 92 10.45 -1.82 -5.63
N ALA A 93 9.48 -2.35 -6.38
CA ALA A 93 9.14 -3.77 -6.37
C ALA A 93 10.32 -4.66 -6.80
N THR A 94 11.09 -4.24 -7.80
CA THR A 94 12.29 -4.95 -8.25
C THR A 94 13.35 -5.02 -7.15
N ILE A 95 13.62 -3.90 -6.47
CA ILE A 95 14.59 -3.85 -5.35
C ILE A 95 14.13 -4.74 -4.19
N ALA A 96 12.85 -4.64 -3.82
CA ALA A 96 12.28 -5.47 -2.75
C ALA A 96 12.30 -6.96 -3.09
N GLY A 97 12.06 -7.32 -4.35
CA GLY A 97 12.04 -8.69 -4.85
C GLY A 97 13.38 -9.41 -4.73
N GLU A 98 14.49 -8.68 -4.60
CA GLU A 98 15.80 -9.26 -4.29
C GLU A 98 15.90 -9.77 -2.84
N LYS A 99 14.95 -9.44 -1.98
CA LYS A 99 14.99 -9.72 -0.53
C LYS A 99 13.85 -10.60 -0.03
N GLY A 100 12.77 -10.76 -0.81
CA GLY A 100 11.60 -11.57 -0.45
C GLY A 100 10.51 -11.52 -1.53
N HIS A 101 9.36 -12.10 -1.23
CA HIS A 101 8.19 -12.07 -2.11
C HIS A 101 7.51 -10.70 -2.05
N VAL A 102 7.22 -10.11 -3.20
CA VAL A 102 6.59 -8.80 -3.28
C VAL A 102 5.08 -8.92 -3.38
N ILE A 103 4.38 -8.08 -2.62
CA ILE A 103 2.93 -7.85 -2.69
C ILE A 103 2.71 -6.37 -3.02
N LEU A 104 1.90 -6.08 -4.05
CA LEU A 104 1.59 -4.70 -4.42
C LEU A 104 0.24 -4.28 -3.82
N GLY A 105 0.25 -3.31 -2.92
CA GLY A 105 -0.96 -2.61 -2.49
C GLY A 105 -1.40 -1.61 -3.55
N LEU A 106 -2.66 -1.68 -3.97
CA LEU A 106 -3.23 -0.70 -4.88
C LEU A 106 -3.62 0.55 -4.10
N GLU A 107 -3.25 1.73 -4.64
CA GLU A 107 -3.52 3.02 -4.01
C GLU A 107 -5.00 3.24 -3.77
N THR A 108 -5.33 3.88 -2.65
CA THR A 108 -6.70 4.26 -2.32
C THR A 108 -7.18 5.42 -3.19
N GLN A 109 -8.51 5.62 -3.27
CA GLN A 109 -9.04 6.81 -3.93
C GLN A 109 -8.66 8.09 -3.16
N ILE A 110 -8.62 9.20 -3.89
CA ILE A 110 -8.54 10.56 -3.36
C ILE A 110 -9.95 11.14 -3.36
N ASP A 111 -10.34 11.91 -2.35
CA ASP A 111 -11.72 12.40 -2.16
C ASP A 111 -12.27 13.11 -3.41
N SER A 112 -13.60 13.10 -3.53
CA SER A 112 -14.37 13.58 -4.67
C SER A 112 -14.14 15.05 -5.03
N GLU A 113 -13.76 15.90 -4.09
CA GLU A 113 -13.41 17.31 -4.37
C GLU A 113 -12.11 17.43 -5.20
N MET A 114 -11.31 16.37 -5.23
CA MET A 114 -10.09 16.26 -6.04
C MET A 114 -10.24 15.27 -7.21
N ASP A 115 -11.43 15.10 -7.74
CA ASP A 115 -11.79 14.14 -8.80
C ASP A 115 -10.82 14.11 -9.99
N GLY A 116 -10.21 15.25 -10.30
CA GLY A 116 -9.19 15.34 -11.34
C GLY A 116 -7.97 14.43 -11.14
N LEU A 117 -7.73 13.90 -9.92
CA LEU A 117 -6.58 13.06 -9.61
C LEU A 117 -6.90 11.57 -9.60
N ASN A 118 -8.16 11.19 -9.38
CA ASN A 118 -8.54 9.77 -9.33
C ASN A 118 -8.29 9.02 -10.65
N HIS A 119 -8.33 9.68 -11.80
CA HIS A 119 -7.97 9.02 -13.05
C HIS A 119 -6.50 8.56 -13.07
N VAL A 120 -5.58 9.28 -12.40
CA VAL A 120 -4.18 8.88 -12.25
C VAL A 120 -4.08 7.66 -11.34
N VAL A 121 -4.79 7.67 -10.19
CA VAL A 121 -4.86 6.52 -9.27
C VAL A 121 -5.34 5.27 -9.99
N VAL A 122 -6.46 5.37 -10.73
CA VAL A 122 -7.03 4.24 -11.47
C VAL A 122 -6.08 3.71 -12.53
N ASP A 123 -5.38 4.58 -13.28
CA ASP A 123 -4.43 4.12 -14.30
C ASP A 123 -3.19 3.45 -13.67
N VAL A 124 -2.65 4.00 -12.58
CA VAL A 124 -1.55 3.36 -11.82
C VAL A 124 -1.98 1.99 -11.32
N ASN A 125 -3.14 1.89 -10.67
CA ASN A 125 -3.64 0.65 -10.10
C ASN A 125 -3.88 -0.43 -11.17
N ARG A 126 -4.50 -0.07 -12.29
CA ARG A 126 -4.70 -0.98 -13.42
C ARG A 126 -3.36 -1.54 -13.93
N ARG A 127 -2.37 -0.66 -14.11
CA ARG A 127 -1.03 -1.07 -14.60
C ARG A 127 -0.28 -1.94 -13.59
N LEU A 128 -0.43 -1.68 -12.28
CA LEU A 128 0.13 -2.52 -11.23
C LEU A 128 -0.51 -3.91 -11.23
N GLN A 129 -1.83 -4.00 -11.42
CA GLN A 129 -2.54 -5.28 -11.56
C GLN A 129 -2.06 -6.06 -12.79
N ASP A 130 -1.95 -5.40 -13.95
CA ASP A 130 -1.44 -6.01 -15.18
C ASP A 130 0.00 -6.54 -15.00
N TYR A 131 0.86 -5.74 -14.32
CA TYR A 131 2.23 -6.14 -14.00
C TYR A 131 2.24 -7.33 -13.06
N ALA A 132 1.48 -7.29 -11.98
CA ALA A 132 1.40 -8.36 -11.00
C ALA A 132 0.95 -9.69 -11.65
N LEU A 133 -0.10 -9.64 -12.46
CA LEU A 133 -0.59 -10.81 -13.18
C LEU A 133 0.49 -11.40 -14.09
N LYS A 134 1.19 -10.56 -14.85
CA LYS A 134 2.26 -10.98 -15.77
C LYS A 134 3.45 -11.60 -15.05
N HIS A 135 3.77 -11.15 -13.84
CA HIS A 135 4.94 -11.58 -13.07
C HIS A 135 4.63 -12.54 -11.92
N GLY A 136 3.36 -12.97 -11.78
CA GLY A 136 2.94 -13.88 -10.70
C GLY A 136 3.02 -13.26 -9.31
N LEU A 137 2.90 -11.93 -9.20
CA LEU A 137 2.86 -11.24 -7.91
C LEU A 137 1.43 -11.18 -7.37
N GLN A 138 1.31 -11.05 -6.06
CA GLN A 138 0.03 -10.79 -5.41
C GLN A 138 -0.26 -9.29 -5.34
N THR A 139 -1.55 -8.93 -5.35
CA THR A 139 -2.02 -7.57 -5.10
C THR A 139 -2.99 -7.54 -3.92
N ILE A 140 -3.05 -6.40 -3.23
CA ILE A 140 -4.11 -6.08 -2.27
C ILE A 140 -4.87 -4.88 -2.81
N ASP A 141 -6.12 -5.09 -3.16
CA ASP A 141 -6.96 -4.05 -3.77
C ASP A 141 -7.64 -3.19 -2.69
N PHE A 142 -6.89 -2.23 -2.17
CA PHE A 142 -7.40 -1.25 -1.22
C PHE A 142 -8.33 -0.23 -1.87
N TYR A 143 -8.16 0.03 -3.18
CA TYR A 143 -9.02 0.96 -3.92
C TYR A 143 -10.47 0.50 -3.90
N THR A 144 -10.71 -0.71 -4.40
CA THR A 144 -12.08 -1.22 -4.58
C THR A 144 -12.83 -1.30 -3.25
N VAL A 145 -12.20 -1.79 -2.19
CA VAL A 145 -12.89 -1.97 -0.90
C VAL A 145 -13.32 -0.64 -0.28
N LEU A 146 -12.53 0.43 -0.42
CA LEU A 146 -12.90 1.75 0.09
C LEU A 146 -13.89 2.45 -0.85
N HIS A 147 -13.67 2.36 -2.16
CA HIS A 147 -14.54 2.96 -3.15
C HIS A 147 -15.97 2.40 -3.09
N GLU A 148 -16.14 1.09 -3.03
CA GLU A 148 -17.46 0.47 -2.89
C GLU A 148 -18.18 0.86 -1.61
N ALA A 149 -17.44 0.96 -0.48
CA ALA A 149 -18.01 1.40 0.78
C ALA A 149 -18.47 2.87 0.72
N ASP A 150 -17.67 3.73 0.09
CA ASP A 150 -18.00 5.13 -0.13
C ASP A 150 -19.24 5.31 -1.05
N GLN A 151 -19.30 4.56 -2.15
CA GLN A 151 -20.44 4.59 -3.09
C GLN A 151 -21.79 4.24 -2.45
N ILE A 152 -21.79 3.43 -1.40
CA ILE A 152 -23.02 3.12 -0.62
C ILE A 152 -23.22 4.05 0.57
N GLY A 153 -22.50 5.18 0.62
CA GLY A 153 -22.66 6.23 1.61
C GLY A 153 -21.99 5.97 2.96
N GLN A 154 -21.05 5.06 3.03
CA GLN A 154 -20.25 4.86 4.24
C GLN A 154 -19.12 5.90 4.28
N ILE A 155 -19.01 6.63 5.38
CA ILE A 155 -17.87 7.53 5.59
C ILE A 155 -16.65 6.68 5.97
N VAL A 156 -15.69 6.57 5.04
CA VAL A 156 -14.48 5.77 5.20
C VAL A 156 -13.19 6.60 5.21
N PHE A 157 -13.27 7.90 4.94
CA PHE A 157 -12.17 8.85 5.01
C PHE A 157 -12.34 9.85 6.15
N ALA A 158 -11.23 10.29 6.74
CA ALA A 158 -11.16 11.35 7.75
C ALA A 158 -10.98 12.74 7.11
N GLY A 159 -10.55 12.78 5.87
CA GLY A 159 -10.33 13.97 5.06
C GLY A 159 -10.20 13.56 3.61
N GLU A 160 -9.38 14.28 2.84
CA GLU A 160 -9.30 14.11 1.38
C GLU A 160 -8.63 12.81 0.93
N VAL A 161 -7.71 12.25 1.73
CA VAL A 161 -6.90 11.10 1.32
C VAL A 161 -6.72 10.02 2.39
N HIS A 162 -6.85 10.37 3.68
CA HIS A 162 -6.57 9.44 4.75
C HIS A 162 -7.83 8.66 5.14
N PRO A 163 -7.79 7.33 5.15
CA PRO A 163 -8.87 6.52 5.71
C PRO A 163 -9.09 6.84 7.20
N ASN A 164 -10.35 6.84 7.63
CA ASN A 164 -10.69 6.86 9.05
C ASN A 164 -10.60 5.44 9.65
N GLU A 165 -10.93 5.28 10.96
CA GLU A 165 -10.90 3.97 11.64
C GLU A 165 -11.71 2.89 10.89
N ARG A 166 -12.84 3.25 10.26
CA ARG A 166 -13.63 2.31 9.46
C ARG A 166 -12.90 1.93 8.18
N GLY A 167 -12.35 2.91 7.47
CA GLY A 167 -11.58 2.70 6.25
C GLY A 167 -10.38 1.77 6.51
N TYR A 168 -9.60 2.02 7.56
CA TYR A 168 -8.48 1.15 7.91
C TYR A 168 -8.91 -0.27 8.29
N ARG A 169 -10.09 -0.47 8.91
CA ARG A 169 -10.62 -1.82 9.15
C ARG A 169 -10.98 -2.54 7.87
N LEU A 170 -11.54 -1.84 6.87
CA LEU A 170 -11.81 -2.42 5.56
C LEU A 170 -10.51 -2.78 4.83
N MET A 171 -9.50 -1.91 4.89
CA MET A 171 -8.17 -2.20 4.36
C MET A 171 -7.53 -3.42 5.04
N ALA A 172 -7.59 -3.49 6.37
CA ALA A 172 -7.08 -4.64 7.11
C ALA A 172 -7.80 -5.93 6.73
N TYR A 173 -9.13 -5.91 6.63
CA TYR A 173 -9.90 -7.07 6.16
C TYR A 173 -9.42 -7.53 4.77
N LYS A 174 -9.24 -6.58 3.85
CA LYS A 174 -8.77 -6.89 2.49
C LYS A 174 -7.34 -7.45 2.47
N ALA A 175 -6.45 -6.90 3.29
CA ALA A 175 -5.08 -7.41 3.42
C ALA A 175 -5.05 -8.82 4.02
N LEU A 176 -5.88 -9.10 5.01
CA LEU A 176 -6.00 -10.42 5.63
C LEU A 176 -6.45 -11.51 4.64
N GLU A 177 -7.31 -11.18 3.66
CA GLU A 177 -7.66 -12.13 2.59
C GLU A 177 -6.43 -12.61 1.80
N THR A 178 -5.43 -11.74 1.63
CA THR A 178 -4.16 -12.08 0.96
C THR A 178 -3.22 -12.79 1.94
N PHE A 179 -2.96 -12.20 3.11
CA PHE A 179 -1.97 -12.71 4.06
C PHE A 179 -2.28 -14.10 4.61
N THR A 180 -3.56 -14.46 4.75
CA THR A 180 -3.94 -15.80 5.22
C THR A 180 -3.77 -16.91 4.17
N ARG A 181 -3.41 -16.55 2.93
CA ARG A 181 -3.16 -17.50 1.83
C ARG A 181 -1.68 -17.66 1.50
N LEU A 182 -0.80 -16.90 2.16
CA LEU A 182 0.64 -17.03 2.03
C LEU A 182 1.13 -18.28 2.78
#